data_e12a7120f26d523a386be7972efb0389
#
_entry.id   e12a7120f26d523a386be7972efb0389
#
_cell.length_a   1.000
_cell.length_b   1.000
_cell.length_c   1.000
_cell.angle_alpha   90.00
_cell.angle_beta   90.00
_cell.angle_gamma   90.00
#
_symmetry.space_group_name_H-M   'P 1'
#
loop_
_entity.id
_entity.type
_entity.pdbx_description
1 polymer ?
#
loop_
_entity_poly.entity_id
_entity_poly.type
_entity_poly.pdbx_seq_one_letter_code
_entity_poly.pdbx_strand_id
1 'polypeptide(L)'
;MESDSIQIKSVEESKISKYIIEYTMKDWLNIIENDVVIVGAGPSGMAAAYYLAKAGLKTVVFERRLSFGGGIGGGAMLFHKIVIESPADEILREMGINLVKAEEGVYIVDTAEFMAKLASTAISAGAKIIHGVTVDDVIFRENPLRVAGVAVEWTATQMAGLHVD
;
A
#
# COMPACT_ATOMS: atom_id res chain seq x y z
N MET A 1 1.43 19.25 -43.88
CA MET A 1 1.57 18.59 -42.59
C MET A 1 0.24 17.90 -42.31
N GLU A 2 0.16 16.61 -42.73
CA GLU A 2 -0.99 15.77 -42.39
C GLU A 2 -0.97 15.53 -40.86
N SER A 3 -2.07 15.91 -40.21
CA SER A 3 -2.27 15.58 -38.80
C SER A 3 -2.57 14.09 -38.72
N ASP A 4 -1.62 13.29 -38.25
CA ASP A 4 -1.88 11.92 -37.81
C ASP A 4 -2.92 11.97 -36.70
N SER A 5 -4.18 11.84 -37.08
CA SER A 5 -5.26 11.65 -36.12
C SER A 5 -5.06 10.29 -35.44
N ILE A 6 -4.69 10.31 -34.17
CA ILE A 6 -4.63 9.10 -33.35
C ILE A 6 -6.05 8.50 -33.33
N GLN A 7 -6.26 7.44 -34.12
CA GLN A 7 -7.49 6.65 -34.02
C GLN A 7 -7.45 5.84 -32.72
N ILE A 8 -8.18 6.29 -31.73
CA ILE A 8 -8.41 5.52 -30.49
C ILE A 8 -9.33 4.36 -30.87
N LYS A 9 -8.76 3.16 -30.97
CA LYS A 9 -9.54 1.94 -31.18
C LYS A 9 -10.21 1.57 -29.86
N SER A 10 -11.54 1.59 -29.81
CA SER A 10 -12.28 1.14 -28.63
C SER A 10 -12.02 -0.36 -28.37
N VAL A 11 -11.85 -0.71 -27.12
CA VAL A 11 -11.73 -2.10 -26.67
C VAL A 11 -13.10 -2.55 -26.17
N GLU A 12 -13.54 -3.74 -26.59
CA GLU A 12 -14.81 -4.31 -26.12
C GLU A 12 -14.77 -4.60 -24.62
N GLU A 13 -15.86 -4.35 -23.90
CA GLU A 13 -16.01 -4.53 -22.45
C GLU A 13 -15.67 -5.95 -22.01
N SER A 14 -16.03 -6.95 -22.80
CA SER A 14 -15.69 -8.34 -22.55
C SER A 14 -14.18 -8.60 -22.49
N LYS A 15 -13.42 -7.93 -23.38
CA LYS A 15 -11.95 -8.00 -23.36
C LYS A 15 -11.35 -7.28 -22.18
N ILE A 16 -11.89 -6.12 -21.83
CA ILE A 16 -11.46 -5.37 -20.63
C ILE A 16 -11.64 -6.26 -19.40
N SER A 17 -12.82 -6.83 -19.20
CA SER A 17 -13.12 -7.72 -18.08
C SER A 17 -12.18 -8.93 -18.03
N LYS A 18 -11.95 -9.57 -19.20
CA LYS A 18 -11.03 -10.69 -19.31
C LYS A 18 -9.61 -10.31 -18.85
N TYR A 19 -9.08 -9.18 -19.32
CA TYR A 19 -7.73 -8.75 -18.95
C TYR A 19 -7.63 -8.44 -17.46
N ILE A 20 -8.61 -7.73 -16.90
CA ILE A 20 -8.63 -7.44 -15.45
C ILE A 20 -8.59 -8.73 -14.65
N ILE A 21 -9.46 -9.70 -14.95
CA ILE A 21 -9.51 -10.99 -14.24
C ILE A 21 -8.19 -11.75 -14.40
N GLU A 22 -7.70 -11.89 -15.62
CA GLU A 22 -6.49 -12.66 -15.91
C GLU A 22 -5.26 -12.11 -15.18
N TYR A 23 -5.04 -10.80 -15.23
CA TYR A 23 -3.88 -10.18 -14.59
C TYR A 23 -4.04 -10.11 -13.06
N THR A 24 -5.25 -9.89 -12.57
CA THR A 24 -5.53 -9.98 -11.12
C THR A 24 -5.23 -11.37 -10.59
N MET A 25 -5.68 -12.42 -11.27
CA MET A 25 -5.39 -13.79 -10.84
C MET A 25 -3.91 -14.12 -10.87
N LYS A 26 -3.16 -13.64 -11.85
CA LYS A 26 -1.69 -13.78 -11.86
C LYS A 26 -1.05 -13.14 -10.63
N ASP A 27 -1.49 -11.95 -10.25
CA ASP A 27 -1.01 -11.28 -9.05
C ASP A 27 -1.35 -12.08 -7.78
N TRP A 28 -2.60 -12.54 -7.66
CA TRP A 28 -3.03 -13.34 -6.51
C TRP A 28 -2.25 -14.65 -6.40
N LEU A 29 -2.07 -15.38 -7.50
CA LEU A 29 -1.25 -16.60 -7.51
C LEU A 29 0.19 -16.32 -7.09
N ASN A 30 0.73 -15.17 -7.47
CA ASN A 30 2.07 -14.79 -7.07
C ASN A 30 2.18 -14.49 -5.58
N ILE A 31 1.17 -13.91 -4.94
CA ILE A 31 1.20 -13.53 -3.52
C ILE A 31 0.66 -14.61 -2.56
N ILE A 32 0.36 -15.83 -3.02
CA ILE A 32 -0.02 -16.94 -2.14
C ILE A 32 1.10 -17.28 -1.16
N GLU A 33 2.35 -17.21 -1.62
CA GLU A 33 3.53 -17.42 -0.78
C GLU A 33 4.35 -16.14 -0.73
N ASN A 34 4.56 -15.62 0.47
CA ASN A 34 5.34 -14.42 0.73
C ASN A 34 6.27 -14.63 1.92
N ASP A 35 7.37 -13.87 1.96
CA ASP A 35 8.23 -13.79 3.12
C ASP A 35 7.58 -12.93 4.21
N VAL A 36 6.88 -11.86 3.80
CA VAL A 36 6.26 -10.91 4.71
C VAL A 36 4.89 -10.48 4.23
N VAL A 37 3.92 -10.49 5.16
CA VAL A 37 2.61 -9.89 5.00
C VAL A 37 2.50 -8.70 5.95
N ILE A 38 2.16 -7.54 5.41
CA ILE A 38 1.94 -6.30 6.17
C ILE A 38 0.45 -5.98 6.15
N VAL A 39 -0.11 -5.70 7.32
CA VAL A 39 -1.52 -5.36 7.50
C VAL A 39 -1.66 -3.85 7.64
N GLY A 40 -2.23 -3.24 6.61
CA GLY A 40 -2.48 -1.80 6.53
C GLY A 40 -1.37 -1.01 5.83
N ALA A 41 -1.78 -0.20 4.86
CA ALA A 41 -0.93 0.72 4.10
C ALA A 41 -0.85 2.12 4.73
N GLY A 42 -0.82 2.20 6.06
CA GLY A 42 -0.51 3.42 6.80
C GLY A 42 0.99 3.74 6.75
N PRO A 43 1.43 4.86 7.36
CA PRO A 43 2.84 5.29 7.30
C PRO A 43 3.82 4.21 7.75
N SER A 44 3.56 3.57 8.88
CA SER A 44 4.45 2.52 9.43
C SER A 44 4.48 1.28 8.53
N GLY A 45 3.31 0.84 8.02
CA GLY A 45 3.22 -0.31 7.12
C GLY A 45 3.96 -0.05 5.80
N MET A 46 3.85 1.15 5.24
CA MET A 46 4.53 1.53 4.01
C MET A 46 6.04 1.69 4.20
N ALA A 47 6.49 2.24 5.33
CA ALA A 47 7.91 2.29 5.66
C ALA A 47 8.49 0.88 5.83
N ALA A 48 7.80 -0.01 6.55
CA ALA A 48 8.19 -1.41 6.68
C ALA A 48 8.24 -2.11 5.31
N ALA A 49 7.22 -1.89 4.47
CA ALA A 49 7.17 -2.45 3.12
C ALA A 49 8.37 -2.02 2.27
N TYR A 50 8.75 -0.75 2.35
CA TYR A 50 9.92 -0.24 1.65
C TYR A 50 11.20 -0.97 2.05
N TYR A 51 11.51 -1.02 3.35
CA TYR A 51 12.75 -1.63 3.82
C TYR A 51 12.81 -3.13 3.60
N LEU A 52 11.70 -3.84 3.81
CA LEU A 52 11.63 -5.28 3.61
C LEU A 52 11.76 -5.67 2.13
N ALA A 53 11.05 -4.97 1.26
CA ALA A 53 11.16 -5.19 -0.18
C ALA A 53 12.56 -4.80 -0.71
N LYS A 54 13.13 -3.67 -0.23
CA LYS A 54 14.50 -3.26 -0.55
C LYS A 54 15.55 -4.30 -0.11
N ALA A 55 15.29 -5.03 0.97
CA ALA A 55 16.11 -6.15 1.43
C ALA A 55 15.92 -7.43 0.59
N GLY A 56 15.06 -7.40 -0.43
CA GLY A 56 14.81 -8.55 -1.32
C GLY A 56 13.76 -9.52 -0.82
N LEU A 57 13.04 -9.20 0.27
CA LEU A 57 11.96 -10.02 0.78
C LEU A 57 10.70 -9.82 -0.05
N LYS A 58 10.03 -10.92 -0.39
CA LYS A 58 8.76 -10.90 -1.10
C LYS A 58 7.67 -10.39 -0.16
N THR A 59 7.30 -9.12 -0.33
CA THR A 59 6.47 -8.35 0.60
C THR A 59 5.12 -8.00 -0.02
N VAL A 60 4.04 -8.36 0.64
CA VAL A 60 2.67 -7.94 0.30
C VAL A 60 2.08 -7.10 1.43
N VAL A 61 1.34 -6.06 1.04
CA VAL A 61 0.58 -5.20 1.96
C VAL A 61 -0.90 -5.34 1.63
N PHE A 62 -1.71 -5.76 2.59
CA PHE A 62 -3.16 -5.72 2.48
C PHE A 62 -3.71 -4.45 3.13
N GLU A 63 -4.47 -3.69 2.37
CA GLU A 63 -5.10 -2.45 2.82
C GLU A 63 -6.62 -2.53 2.62
N ARG A 64 -7.38 -2.34 3.71
CA ARG A 64 -8.84 -2.40 3.66
C ARG A 64 -9.50 -1.25 2.88
N ARG A 65 -8.86 -0.08 2.84
CA ARG A 65 -9.33 1.07 2.06
C ARG A 65 -8.90 0.95 0.60
N LEU A 66 -9.49 1.78 -0.25
CA LEU A 66 -9.09 1.91 -1.65
C LEU A 66 -7.94 2.91 -1.86
N SER A 67 -7.23 3.25 -0.77
CA SER A 67 -6.11 4.19 -0.78
C SER A 67 -5.10 3.82 0.31
N PHE A 68 -3.84 4.14 0.06
CA PHE A 68 -2.78 4.10 1.05
C PHE A 68 -2.73 5.37 1.90
N GLY A 69 -1.84 5.41 2.91
CA GLY A 69 -1.59 6.58 3.75
C GLY A 69 -2.33 6.59 5.09
N GLY A 70 -3.28 5.68 5.29
CA GLY A 70 -4.03 5.59 6.55
C GLY A 70 -4.78 6.89 6.88
N GLY A 71 -4.52 7.45 8.07
CA GLY A 71 -5.11 8.72 8.52
C GLY A 71 -4.36 9.98 8.12
N ILE A 72 -3.17 9.86 7.52
CA ILE A 72 -2.29 11.01 7.24
C ILE A 72 -2.94 12.02 6.29
N GLY A 73 -3.77 11.58 5.34
CA GLY A 73 -4.46 12.47 4.40
C GLY A 73 -5.30 13.55 5.07
N GLY A 74 -5.79 13.30 6.30
CA GLY A 74 -6.47 14.31 7.11
C GLY A 74 -5.53 15.31 7.78
N GLY A 75 -4.22 15.06 7.80
CA GLY A 75 -3.23 15.89 8.46
C GLY A 75 -3.52 16.09 9.95
N ALA A 76 -3.07 17.21 10.49
CA ALA A 76 -3.48 17.69 11.80
C ALA A 76 -4.66 18.67 11.64
N MET A 77 -5.73 18.49 12.38
CA MET A 77 -6.92 19.36 12.39
C MET A 77 -7.57 19.51 10.99
N LEU A 78 -7.50 18.49 10.14
CA LEU A 78 -7.94 18.50 8.73
C LEU A 78 -7.18 19.51 7.82
N PHE A 79 -6.02 19.96 8.25
CA PHE A 79 -5.10 20.71 7.40
C PHE A 79 -4.16 19.75 6.66
N HIS A 80 -3.62 20.20 5.54
CA HIS A 80 -2.74 19.40 4.66
C HIS A 80 -1.28 19.33 5.13
N LYS A 81 -1.00 19.56 6.41
CA LYS A 81 0.33 19.51 7.01
C LYS A 81 0.35 18.62 8.24
N ILE A 82 1.49 17.97 8.44
CA ILE A 82 1.81 17.20 9.65
C ILE A 82 3.17 17.63 10.19
N VAL A 83 3.40 17.35 11.45
CA VAL A 83 4.68 17.52 12.13
C VAL A 83 5.38 16.17 12.21
N ILE A 84 6.67 16.15 11.89
CA ILE A 84 7.55 15.00 12.02
C ILE A 84 8.68 15.36 12.96
N GLU A 85 8.96 14.49 13.90
CA GLU A 85 10.07 14.62 14.85
C GLU A 85 11.20 13.66 14.50
N SER A 86 12.44 14.07 14.80
CA SER A 86 13.57 13.15 14.70
C SER A 86 13.41 11.96 15.66
N PRO A 87 13.84 10.74 15.26
CA PRO A 87 14.62 10.42 14.05
C PRO A 87 13.79 10.03 12.82
N ALA A 88 12.46 10.19 12.82
CA ALA A 88 11.62 9.77 11.70
C ALA A 88 11.90 10.56 10.40
N ASP A 89 12.44 11.77 10.52
CA ASP A 89 12.87 12.58 9.38
C ASP A 89 13.95 11.90 8.52
N GLU A 90 14.80 11.06 9.10
CA GLU A 90 15.81 10.31 8.35
C GLU A 90 15.19 9.37 7.31
N ILE A 91 14.15 8.65 7.71
CA ILE A 91 13.37 7.75 6.83
C ILE A 91 12.75 8.55 5.68
N LEU A 92 12.16 9.70 6.00
CA LEU A 92 11.48 10.54 5.01
C LEU A 92 12.46 11.17 4.01
N ARG A 93 13.64 11.56 4.47
CA ARG A 93 14.72 12.04 3.60
C ARG A 93 15.21 10.98 2.64
N GLU A 94 15.39 9.74 3.13
CA GLU A 94 15.77 8.61 2.30
C GLU A 94 14.74 8.37 1.18
N MET A 95 13.46 8.56 1.47
CA MET A 95 12.37 8.43 0.50
C MET A 95 12.15 9.69 -0.37
N GLY A 96 13.00 10.71 -0.23
CA GLY A 96 12.95 11.94 -1.02
C GLY A 96 11.78 12.84 -0.69
N ILE A 97 11.21 12.74 0.52
CA ILE A 97 10.10 13.59 0.99
C ILE A 97 10.67 14.94 1.44
N ASN A 98 10.06 16.03 1.01
CA ASN A 98 10.50 17.37 1.38
C ASN A 98 10.11 17.70 2.82
N LEU A 99 11.09 18.12 3.60
CA LEU A 99 10.95 18.51 5.01
C LEU A 99 11.26 19.99 5.17
N VAL A 100 10.34 20.73 5.73
CA VAL A 100 10.55 22.14 6.11
C VAL A 100 10.90 22.17 7.59
N LYS A 101 12.12 22.59 7.94
CA LYS A 101 12.55 22.69 9.34
C LYS A 101 11.75 23.79 10.04
N ALA A 102 11.05 23.46 11.12
CA ALA A 102 10.40 24.43 11.99
C ALA A 102 11.31 24.85 13.15
N GLU A 103 11.91 23.85 13.83
CA GLU A 103 12.93 24.05 14.87
C GLU A 103 13.88 22.84 14.90
N GLU A 104 14.79 22.77 15.84
CA GLU A 104 15.73 21.65 15.93
C GLU A 104 14.99 20.33 16.20
N GLY A 105 15.19 19.35 15.31
CA GLY A 105 14.54 18.05 15.38
C GLY A 105 13.04 18.03 15.02
N VAL A 106 12.46 19.15 14.55
CA VAL A 106 11.03 19.26 14.23
C VAL A 106 10.85 19.77 12.78
N TYR A 107 10.06 19.05 12.01
CA TYR A 107 9.85 19.31 10.59
C TYR A 107 8.37 19.30 10.22
N ILE A 108 8.02 20.13 9.25
CA ILE A 108 6.68 20.20 8.65
C ILE A 108 6.71 19.51 7.29
N VAL A 109 5.70 18.69 7.03
CA VAL A 109 5.58 17.91 5.80
C VAL A 109 4.19 18.08 5.20
N ASP A 110 4.11 18.12 3.89
CA ASP A 110 2.86 18.07 3.14
C ASP A 110 2.29 16.64 3.12
N THR A 111 1.02 16.48 3.48
CA THR A 111 0.40 15.15 3.61
C THR A 111 0.26 14.42 2.28
N ALA A 112 -0.02 15.14 1.20
CA ALA A 112 -0.16 14.55 -0.12
C ALA A 112 1.19 14.04 -0.65
N GLU A 113 2.24 14.86 -0.52
CA GLU A 113 3.61 14.46 -0.87
C GLU A 113 4.06 13.27 -0.04
N PHE A 114 3.82 13.32 1.27
CA PHE A 114 4.15 12.23 2.19
C PHE A 114 3.54 10.90 1.74
N MET A 115 2.22 10.87 1.56
CA MET A 115 1.52 9.64 1.15
C MET A 115 2.00 9.12 -0.20
N ALA A 116 2.11 10.03 -1.19
CA ALA A 116 2.47 9.64 -2.55
C ALA A 116 3.89 9.07 -2.63
N LYS A 117 4.87 9.74 -2.04
CA LYS A 117 6.26 9.31 -2.06
C LYS A 117 6.51 8.06 -1.24
N LEU A 118 5.88 7.95 -0.06
CA LEU A 118 5.99 6.79 0.80
C LEU A 118 5.49 5.52 0.08
N ALA A 119 4.32 5.60 -0.55
CA ALA A 119 3.78 4.49 -1.32
C ALA A 119 4.59 4.20 -2.59
N SER A 120 4.97 5.24 -3.33
CA SER A 120 5.76 5.09 -4.56
C SER A 120 7.10 4.42 -4.30
N THR A 121 7.82 4.81 -3.24
CA THR A 121 9.11 4.19 -2.89
C THR A 121 8.96 2.74 -2.47
N ALA A 122 7.93 2.39 -1.69
CA ALA A 122 7.66 1.00 -1.32
C ALA A 122 7.35 0.12 -2.56
N ILE A 123 6.51 0.61 -3.47
CA ILE A 123 6.18 -0.08 -4.73
C ILE A 123 7.44 -0.22 -5.60
N SER A 124 8.24 0.83 -5.73
CA SER A 124 9.48 0.82 -6.52
C SER A 124 10.54 -0.13 -5.95
N ALA A 125 10.52 -0.36 -4.64
CA ALA A 125 11.36 -1.35 -3.98
C ALA A 125 10.88 -2.79 -4.20
N GLY A 126 9.68 -3.01 -4.74
CA GLY A 126 9.12 -4.33 -5.06
C GLY A 126 7.97 -4.78 -4.16
N ALA A 127 7.51 -3.96 -3.22
CA ALA A 127 6.35 -4.31 -2.42
C ALA A 127 5.06 -4.32 -3.27
N LYS A 128 4.21 -5.33 -3.08
CA LYS A 128 2.88 -5.40 -3.69
C LYS A 128 1.85 -4.87 -2.71
N ILE A 129 1.02 -3.91 -3.14
CA ILE A 129 -0.09 -3.40 -2.33
C ILE A 129 -1.39 -3.88 -2.94
N ILE A 130 -2.26 -4.47 -2.12
CA ILE A 130 -3.62 -4.90 -2.50
C ILE A 130 -4.62 -4.10 -1.67
N HIS A 131 -5.43 -3.31 -2.36
CA HIS A 131 -6.49 -2.49 -1.76
C HIS A 131 -7.83 -3.21 -1.69
N GLY A 132 -8.69 -2.79 -0.76
CA GLY A 132 -10.04 -3.32 -0.60
C GLY A 132 -10.07 -4.71 0.04
N VAL A 133 -8.99 -5.10 0.71
CA VAL A 133 -8.84 -6.40 1.39
C VAL A 133 -8.57 -6.18 2.87
N THR A 134 -9.41 -6.76 3.68
CA THR A 134 -9.26 -6.80 5.15
C THR A 134 -8.56 -8.09 5.56
N VAL A 135 -7.58 -7.98 6.42
CA VAL A 135 -7.04 -9.13 7.15
C VAL A 135 -7.91 -9.34 8.38
N ASP A 136 -8.53 -10.51 8.44
CA ASP A 136 -9.49 -10.85 9.49
C ASP A 136 -8.82 -11.61 10.63
N ASP A 137 -7.93 -12.55 10.31
CA ASP A 137 -7.25 -13.36 11.33
C ASP A 137 -5.83 -13.73 10.92
N VAL A 138 -5.07 -14.23 11.89
CA VAL A 138 -3.71 -14.75 11.74
C VAL A 138 -3.72 -16.27 11.85
N ILE A 139 -3.19 -16.94 10.83
CA ILE A 139 -3.08 -18.39 10.78
C ILE A 139 -1.84 -18.85 11.53
N PHE A 140 -2.03 -19.63 12.57
CA PHE A 140 -0.95 -20.25 13.37
C PHE A 140 -0.73 -21.69 12.98
N ARG A 141 0.49 -22.17 13.18
CA ARG A 141 0.87 -23.59 13.18
C ARG A 141 1.62 -23.91 14.44
N GLU A 142 1.30 -25.05 15.02
CA GLU A 142 2.00 -25.61 16.17
C GLU A 142 3.14 -26.52 15.71
N ASN A 143 4.14 -26.72 16.57
CA ASN A 143 5.27 -27.64 16.38
C ASN A 143 6.20 -27.31 15.20
N PRO A 144 6.96 -26.20 15.24
CA PRO A 144 7.00 -25.15 16.25
C PRO A 144 5.87 -24.13 16.08
N LEU A 145 5.52 -23.42 17.14
CA LEU A 145 4.55 -22.33 17.07
C LEU A 145 5.11 -21.24 16.15
N ARG A 146 4.36 -20.94 15.09
CA ARG A 146 4.71 -19.90 14.12
C ARG A 146 3.48 -19.33 13.43
N VAL A 147 3.56 -18.08 13.01
CA VAL A 147 2.62 -17.50 12.07
C VAL A 147 2.87 -18.16 10.71
N ALA A 148 1.82 -18.68 10.09
CA ALA A 148 1.88 -19.39 8.81
C ALA A 148 1.20 -18.61 7.67
N GLY A 149 0.44 -17.57 7.99
CA GLY A 149 -0.27 -16.74 7.03
C GLY A 149 -1.32 -15.88 7.69
N VAL A 150 -2.19 -15.31 6.87
CA VAL A 150 -3.36 -14.53 7.29
C VAL A 150 -4.60 -14.99 6.55
N ALA A 151 -5.75 -14.89 7.19
CA ALA A 151 -7.06 -15.00 6.55
C ALA A 151 -7.46 -13.60 6.07
N VAL A 152 -7.96 -13.52 4.84
CA VAL A 152 -8.35 -12.24 4.24
C VAL A 152 -9.76 -12.33 3.64
N GLU A 153 -10.47 -11.23 3.67
CA GLU A 153 -11.75 -11.06 3.00
C GLU A 153 -11.83 -9.75 2.22
N TRP A 154 -12.76 -9.67 1.30
CA TRP A 154 -13.05 -8.39 0.66
C TRP A 154 -13.67 -7.42 1.68
N THR A 155 -13.12 -6.24 1.82
CA THR A 155 -13.65 -5.21 2.73
C THR A 155 -15.12 -4.90 2.46
N ALA A 156 -15.58 -5.01 1.21
CA ALA A 156 -16.98 -4.84 0.85
C ALA A 156 -17.91 -5.88 1.54
N THR A 157 -17.45 -7.11 1.73
CA THR A 157 -18.15 -8.15 2.45
C THR A 157 -18.33 -7.78 3.92
N GLN A 158 -17.25 -7.35 4.56
CA GLN A 158 -17.28 -6.88 5.95
C GLN A 158 -18.20 -5.66 6.13
N MET A 159 -18.12 -4.68 5.22
CA MET A 159 -18.98 -3.49 5.27
C MET A 159 -20.45 -3.79 5.06
N ALA A 160 -20.78 -4.88 4.36
CA ALA A 160 -22.15 -5.35 4.19
C ALA A 160 -22.66 -6.14 5.42
N GLY A 161 -21.83 -6.32 6.45
CA GLY A 161 -22.18 -7.11 7.64
C GLY A 161 -22.28 -8.62 7.37
N LEU A 162 -21.70 -9.08 6.27
CA LEU A 162 -21.62 -10.49 5.92
C LEU A 162 -20.30 -11.03 6.48
N HIS A 163 -20.38 -11.83 7.55
CA HIS A 163 -19.26 -12.65 8.00
C HIS A 163 -19.30 -13.99 7.27
N VAL A 164 -18.19 -14.38 6.72
CA VAL A 164 -17.99 -15.74 6.22
C VAL A 164 -17.17 -16.44 7.32
N ASP A 165 -17.84 -17.28 8.12
CA ASP A 165 -17.21 -18.16 9.12
C ASP A 165 -16.37 -19.25 8.45
#